data_a8e2302cb6e2e1306db7c70823912b97
#
_entry.id   a8e2302cb6e2e1306db7c70823912b97
#
_cell.length_a   1.000
_cell.length_b   1.000
_cell.length_c   1.000
_cell.angle_alpha   90.00
_cell.angle_beta   90.00
_cell.angle_gamma   90.00
#
_symmetry.space_group_name_H-M   'P 1'
#
loop_
_entity.id
_entity.type
_entity.pdbx_description
1 polymer ?
#
loop_
_entity_poly.entity_id
_entity_poly.type
_entity_poly.pdbx_seq_one_letter_code
_entity_poly.pdbx_strand_id
1 'polypeptide(L)'
;MQRAFLMTCLMIFSSSVLASDQRQALWNRLEHATYIQTGSGKTVIYDFFDPNCLYCAKAFQLERPIADKGQLTVRCVPVGFLTDSSFDRAAAILQARNPREAMENNFMALLRTGHAVISSATATEATHSALRRNERIFIDTGATTLPELVYRLPGGQVKSFRGELSTEQLGLLISGHGLDS
;
A
#
# COMPACT_ATOMS: atom_id res chain seq x y z
N MET A 1 33.59 -15.59 -32.10
CA MET A 1 32.17 -15.69 -31.65
C MET A 1 31.99 -15.87 -30.13
N GLN A 2 32.98 -16.42 -29.39
CA GLN A 2 32.83 -16.74 -27.93
C GLN A 2 32.93 -15.50 -27.00
N ARG A 3 33.58 -14.41 -27.41
CA ARG A 3 33.71 -13.18 -26.58
C ARG A 3 32.43 -12.33 -26.52
N ALA A 4 31.58 -12.35 -27.55
CA ALA A 4 30.32 -11.59 -27.57
C ALA A 4 29.25 -12.19 -26.64
N PHE A 5 29.24 -13.51 -26.45
CA PHE A 5 28.25 -14.21 -25.60
C PHE A 5 28.50 -13.97 -24.10
N LEU A 6 29.77 -13.86 -23.67
CA LEU A 6 30.12 -13.56 -22.27
C LEU A 6 29.72 -12.13 -21.87
N MET A 7 29.82 -11.17 -22.78
CA MET A 7 29.51 -9.77 -22.48
C MET A 7 28.00 -9.49 -22.33
N THR A 8 27.17 -10.21 -23.10
CA THR A 8 25.71 -10.11 -23.00
C THR A 8 25.18 -10.73 -21.70
N CYS A 9 25.77 -11.82 -21.21
CA CYS A 9 25.38 -12.49 -19.98
C CYS A 9 25.72 -11.61 -18.73
N LEU A 10 26.84 -10.89 -18.76
CA LEU A 10 27.27 -10.02 -17.66
C LEU A 10 26.34 -8.79 -17.48
N MET A 11 25.82 -8.22 -18.57
CA MET A 11 24.88 -7.09 -18.53
C MET A 11 23.50 -7.46 -17.96
N ILE A 12 23.02 -8.68 -18.24
CA ILE A 12 21.72 -9.15 -17.73
C ILE A 12 21.78 -9.37 -16.20
N PHE A 13 22.88 -9.90 -15.68
CA PHE A 13 23.09 -10.10 -14.25
C PHE A 13 23.12 -8.77 -13.46
N SER A 14 23.75 -7.74 -14.00
CA SER A 14 23.84 -6.42 -13.34
C SER A 14 22.47 -5.74 -13.20
N SER A 15 21.61 -5.84 -14.20
CA SER A 15 20.28 -5.21 -14.18
C SER A 15 19.33 -5.86 -13.15
N SER A 16 19.40 -7.18 -13.00
CA SER A 16 18.56 -7.91 -12.05
C SER A 16 18.92 -7.62 -10.58
N VAL A 17 20.20 -7.48 -10.28
CA VAL A 17 20.69 -7.14 -8.94
C VAL A 17 20.28 -5.72 -8.56
N LEU A 18 20.43 -4.76 -9.45
CA LEU A 18 20.01 -3.37 -9.20
C LEU A 18 18.51 -3.25 -8.93
N ALA A 19 17.67 -3.99 -9.67
CA ALA A 19 16.23 -4.01 -9.47
C ALA A 19 15.84 -4.63 -8.12
N SER A 20 16.55 -5.66 -7.67
CA SER A 20 16.30 -6.28 -6.35
C SER A 20 16.67 -5.32 -5.21
N ASP A 21 17.79 -4.61 -5.34
CA ASP A 21 18.27 -3.65 -4.35
C ASP A 21 17.31 -2.45 -4.21
N GLN A 22 16.77 -1.96 -5.33
CA GLN A 22 15.77 -0.88 -5.32
C GLN A 22 14.47 -1.30 -4.62
N ARG A 23 13.98 -2.52 -4.87
CA ARG A 23 12.79 -3.05 -4.20
C ARG A 23 13.02 -3.30 -2.72
N GLN A 24 14.19 -3.76 -2.33
CA GLN A 24 14.55 -3.90 -0.92
C GLN A 24 14.64 -2.53 -0.23
N ALA A 25 15.21 -1.53 -0.89
CA ALA A 25 15.24 -0.16 -0.39
C ALA A 25 13.82 0.44 -0.23
N LEU A 26 12.89 0.12 -1.16
CA LEU A 26 11.49 0.50 -1.03
C LEU A 26 10.85 -0.13 0.23
N TRP A 27 11.07 -1.44 0.46
CA TRP A 27 10.55 -2.12 1.65
C TRP A 27 11.05 -1.47 2.94
N ASN A 28 12.35 -1.17 3.02
CA ASN A 28 12.94 -0.51 4.18
C ASN A 28 12.32 0.88 4.44
N ARG A 29 11.97 1.61 3.38
CA ARG A 29 11.27 2.90 3.52
C ARG A 29 9.83 2.73 4.00
N LEU A 30 9.13 1.67 3.56
CA LEU A 30 7.78 1.35 4.01
C LEU A 30 7.71 1.05 5.51
N GLU A 31 8.77 0.49 6.11
CA GLU A 31 8.85 0.28 7.56
C GLU A 31 8.83 1.59 8.35
N HIS A 32 9.18 2.71 7.71
CA HIS A 32 9.13 4.07 8.26
C HIS A 32 7.92 4.88 7.79
N ALA A 33 7.01 4.29 7.02
CA ALA A 33 5.75 4.93 6.63
C ALA A 33 4.85 5.14 7.86
N THR A 34 4.00 6.14 7.79
CA THR A 34 2.91 6.28 8.76
C THR A 34 1.70 5.50 8.24
N TYR A 35 1.27 4.50 8.98
CA TYR A 35 0.20 3.61 8.57
C TYR A 35 -0.80 3.34 9.69
N ILE A 36 -1.95 2.84 9.32
CA ILE A 36 -2.99 2.32 10.21
C ILE A 36 -3.01 0.80 10.02
N GLN A 37 -2.67 0.04 11.06
CA GLN A 37 -2.60 -1.41 10.96
C GLN A 37 -3.93 -2.07 11.28
N THR A 38 -4.30 -3.06 10.46
CA THR A 38 -5.39 -4.00 10.71
C THR A 38 -4.86 -5.42 10.63
N GLY A 39 -5.43 -6.32 11.44
CA GLY A 39 -5.01 -7.71 11.51
C GLY A 39 -3.65 -7.94 12.19
N SER A 40 -3.27 -9.22 12.26
CA SER A 40 -2.03 -9.69 12.93
C SER A 40 -1.46 -10.97 12.29
N GLY A 41 -1.76 -11.21 11.01
CA GLY A 41 -1.25 -12.36 10.26
C GLY A 41 0.24 -12.25 9.96
N LYS A 42 0.87 -13.38 9.62
CA LYS A 42 2.29 -13.42 9.24
C LYS A 42 2.57 -12.73 7.91
N THR A 43 1.63 -12.81 6.97
CA THR A 43 1.73 -12.08 5.70
C THR A 43 1.41 -10.62 5.94
N VAL A 44 2.34 -9.74 5.59
CA VAL A 44 2.22 -8.29 5.73
C VAL A 44 2.14 -7.65 4.36
N ILE A 45 1.11 -6.83 4.16
CA ILE A 45 0.98 -5.97 2.98
C ILE A 45 0.90 -4.51 3.41
N TYR A 46 1.47 -3.61 2.60
CA TYR A 46 1.28 -2.18 2.69
C TYR A 46 0.31 -1.78 1.58
N ASP A 47 -0.84 -1.26 1.95
CA ASP A 47 -1.88 -0.81 1.02
C ASP A 47 -1.99 0.71 1.06
N PHE A 48 -1.60 1.38 -0.04
CA PHE A 48 -1.73 2.81 -0.19
C PHE A 48 -3.15 3.18 -0.56
N PHE A 49 -3.72 4.10 0.19
CA PHE A 49 -5.08 4.55 -0.01
C PHE A 49 -5.24 6.06 0.07
N ASP A 50 -6.25 6.59 -0.61
CA ASP A 50 -6.73 7.96 -0.48
C ASP A 50 -8.13 7.94 0.15
N PRO A 51 -8.47 8.86 1.07
CA PRO A 51 -9.79 8.89 1.71
C PRO A 51 -10.99 9.02 0.75
N ASN A 52 -10.77 9.50 -0.48
CA ASN A 52 -11.80 9.63 -1.50
C ASN A 52 -11.79 8.48 -2.54
N CYS A 53 -10.92 7.48 -2.35
CA CYS A 53 -10.74 6.37 -3.30
C CYS A 53 -11.78 5.26 -3.07
N LEU A 54 -12.76 5.15 -3.96
CA LEU A 54 -13.77 4.08 -3.89
C LEU A 54 -13.16 2.68 -4.07
N TYR A 55 -12.17 2.54 -4.95
CA TYR A 55 -11.49 1.25 -5.17
C TYR A 55 -10.65 0.83 -3.95
N CYS A 56 -10.08 1.80 -3.22
CA CYS A 56 -9.40 1.52 -1.95
C CYS A 56 -10.39 1.02 -0.89
N ALA A 57 -11.60 1.59 -0.85
CA ALA A 57 -12.65 1.10 0.05
C ALA A 57 -13.10 -0.33 -0.30
N LYS A 58 -13.16 -0.69 -1.59
CA LYS A 58 -13.45 -2.05 -2.04
C LYS A 58 -12.33 -3.03 -1.67
N ALA A 59 -11.06 -2.66 -1.89
CA ALA A 59 -9.91 -3.46 -1.46
C ALA A 59 -9.96 -3.72 0.05
N PHE A 60 -10.17 -2.68 0.86
CA PHE A 60 -10.34 -2.81 2.30
C PHE A 60 -11.49 -3.75 2.68
N GLN A 61 -12.63 -3.69 1.98
CA GLN A 61 -13.78 -4.58 2.24
C GLN A 61 -13.45 -6.06 2.05
N LEU A 62 -12.58 -6.39 1.08
CA LEU A 62 -12.10 -7.75 0.83
C LEU A 62 -11.03 -8.20 1.84
N GLU A 63 -10.12 -7.31 2.21
CA GLU A 63 -8.99 -7.59 3.11
C GLU A 63 -9.43 -7.74 4.57
N ARG A 64 -10.38 -6.92 5.01
CA ARG A 64 -10.80 -6.82 6.41
C ARG A 64 -11.21 -8.15 7.04
N PRO A 65 -12.09 -9.00 6.43
CA PRO A 65 -12.48 -10.27 7.04
C PRO A 65 -11.31 -11.23 7.25
N ILE A 66 -10.29 -11.14 6.41
CA ILE A 66 -9.09 -11.97 6.47
C ILE A 66 -8.13 -11.45 7.54
N ALA A 67 -8.00 -10.13 7.63
CA ALA A 67 -7.22 -9.46 8.67
C ALA A 67 -7.83 -9.70 10.06
N ASP A 68 -9.16 -9.61 10.20
CA ASP A 68 -9.88 -9.84 11.45
C ASP A 68 -9.75 -11.30 11.95
N LYS A 69 -9.55 -12.27 11.03
CA LYS A 69 -9.23 -13.67 11.37
C LYS A 69 -7.76 -13.89 11.70
N GLY A 70 -6.91 -12.86 11.69
CA GLY A 70 -5.48 -12.97 11.98
C GLY A 70 -4.67 -13.67 10.88
N GLN A 71 -5.17 -13.77 9.66
CA GLN A 71 -4.50 -14.43 8.53
C GLN A 71 -3.64 -13.45 7.71
N LEU A 72 -3.97 -12.15 7.77
CA LEU A 72 -3.29 -11.07 7.06
C LEU A 72 -3.02 -9.91 8.01
N THR A 73 -1.90 -9.24 7.83
CA THR A 73 -1.63 -7.91 8.40
C THR A 73 -1.64 -6.90 7.27
N VAL A 74 -2.58 -5.94 7.33
CA VAL A 74 -2.66 -4.84 6.38
C VAL A 74 -2.20 -3.56 7.07
N ARG A 75 -1.17 -2.93 6.51
CA ARG A 75 -0.68 -1.60 6.88
C ARG A 75 -1.22 -0.59 5.89
N CYS A 76 -2.38 -0.01 6.20
CA CYS A 76 -3.03 0.99 5.37
C CYS A 76 -2.26 2.31 5.43
N VAL A 77 -1.66 2.72 4.33
CA VAL A 77 -0.78 3.89 4.21
C VAL A 77 -1.56 5.04 3.56
N PRO A 78 -2.00 6.06 4.33
CA PRO A 78 -2.75 7.16 3.75
C PRO A 78 -1.88 8.06 2.89
N VAL A 79 -2.42 8.43 1.74
CA VAL A 79 -1.94 9.50 0.85
C VAL A 79 -3.10 10.45 0.55
N GLY A 80 -2.84 11.61 -0.06
CA GLY A 80 -3.88 12.63 -0.20
C GLY A 80 -3.77 13.45 -1.47
N PHE A 81 -4.00 12.84 -2.64
CA PHE A 81 -3.78 13.51 -3.93
C PHE A 81 -4.89 13.33 -4.98
N LEU A 82 -5.92 12.51 -4.73
CA LEU A 82 -6.97 12.26 -5.74
C LEU A 82 -7.89 13.46 -5.97
N THR A 83 -8.17 14.22 -4.92
CA THR A 83 -9.02 15.40 -4.97
C THR A 83 -8.44 16.50 -4.06
N ASP A 84 -8.91 17.74 -4.20
CA ASP A 84 -8.47 18.87 -3.37
C ASP A 84 -8.68 18.63 -1.87
N SER A 85 -9.69 17.82 -1.48
CA SER A 85 -9.97 17.49 -0.08
C SER A 85 -9.19 16.30 0.45
N SER A 86 -8.47 15.56 -0.40
CA SER A 86 -7.84 14.28 -0.03
C SER A 86 -6.81 14.44 1.07
N PHE A 87 -5.93 15.41 0.96
CA PHE A 87 -4.87 15.64 1.95
C PHE A 87 -5.42 15.94 3.34
N ASP A 88 -6.38 16.88 3.42
CA ASP A 88 -7.00 17.28 4.68
C ASP A 88 -7.87 16.18 5.29
N ARG A 89 -8.48 15.33 4.47
CA ARG A 89 -9.21 14.15 4.93
C ARG A 89 -8.27 13.05 5.43
N ALA A 90 -7.13 12.84 4.77
CA ALA A 90 -6.09 11.94 5.25
C ALA A 90 -5.52 12.43 6.59
N ALA A 91 -5.33 13.75 6.73
CA ALA A 91 -4.93 14.36 7.98
C ALA A 91 -5.97 14.15 9.08
N ALA A 92 -7.26 14.32 8.77
CA ALA A 92 -8.35 14.10 9.72
C ALA A 92 -8.39 12.64 10.22
N ILE A 93 -8.16 11.65 9.32
CA ILE A 93 -8.06 10.25 9.71
C ILE A 93 -6.89 10.03 10.67
N LEU A 94 -5.69 10.50 10.32
CA LEU A 94 -4.49 10.29 11.15
C LEU A 94 -4.56 11.01 12.50
N GLN A 95 -5.27 12.13 12.57
CA GLN A 95 -5.43 12.95 13.78
C GLN A 95 -6.65 12.55 14.63
N ALA A 96 -7.46 11.61 14.15
CA ALA A 96 -8.60 11.12 14.92
C ALA A 96 -8.14 10.43 16.21
N ARG A 97 -9.00 10.46 17.23
CA ARG A 97 -8.75 9.73 18.50
C ARG A 97 -8.55 8.22 18.26
N ASN A 98 -9.26 7.67 17.26
CA ASN A 98 -9.11 6.30 16.79
C ASN A 98 -8.98 6.33 15.25
N PRO A 99 -7.74 6.41 14.72
CA PRO A 99 -7.52 6.51 13.27
C PRO A 99 -8.08 5.31 12.49
N ARG A 100 -8.03 4.09 13.08
CA ARG A 100 -8.58 2.89 12.46
C ARG A 100 -10.10 3.02 12.27
N GLU A 101 -10.81 3.37 13.29
CA GLU A 101 -12.27 3.55 13.25
C GLU A 101 -12.67 4.67 12.28
N ALA A 102 -11.94 5.78 12.27
CA ALA A 102 -12.17 6.89 11.36
C ALA A 102 -12.01 6.45 9.90
N MET A 103 -10.95 5.71 9.57
CA MET A 103 -10.71 5.14 8.25
C MET A 103 -11.82 4.15 7.85
N GLU A 104 -12.16 3.20 8.73
CA GLU A 104 -13.17 2.18 8.48
C GLU A 104 -14.55 2.81 8.22
N ASN A 105 -14.96 3.75 9.05
CA ASN A 105 -16.24 4.47 8.89
C ASN A 105 -16.29 5.25 7.57
N ASN A 106 -15.17 5.89 7.18
CA ASN A 106 -15.07 6.59 5.91
C ASN A 106 -15.18 5.64 4.71
N PHE A 107 -14.49 4.49 4.73
CA PHE A 107 -14.57 3.49 3.68
C PHE A 107 -15.97 2.86 3.56
N MET A 108 -16.58 2.52 4.69
CA MET A 108 -17.95 2.00 4.69
C MET A 108 -18.97 3.00 4.16
N ALA A 109 -18.76 4.29 4.38
CA ALA A 109 -19.58 5.33 3.80
C ALA A 109 -19.37 5.48 2.30
N LEU A 110 -18.12 5.47 1.82
CA LEU A 110 -17.79 5.45 0.40
C LEU A 110 -18.46 4.30 -0.34
N LEU A 111 -18.43 3.09 0.22
CA LEU A 111 -19.07 1.91 -0.37
C LEU A 111 -20.59 2.05 -0.45
N ARG A 112 -21.20 2.69 0.53
CA ARG A 112 -22.66 2.84 0.61
C ARG A 112 -23.19 4.02 -0.20
N THR A 113 -22.47 5.14 -0.23
CA THR A 113 -22.97 6.41 -0.77
C THR A 113 -22.19 6.96 -1.96
N GLY A 114 -21.01 6.39 -2.23
CA GLY A 114 -20.04 6.93 -3.21
C GLY A 114 -19.29 8.17 -2.71
N HIS A 115 -19.48 8.58 -1.45
CA HIS A 115 -18.87 9.81 -0.90
C HIS A 115 -18.16 9.55 0.42
N ALA A 116 -16.99 10.17 0.58
CA ALA A 116 -16.28 10.21 1.85
C ALA A 116 -17.05 11.06 2.88
N VAL A 117 -17.15 10.59 4.13
CA VAL A 117 -17.89 11.28 5.20
C VAL A 117 -16.97 11.97 6.20
N ILE A 118 -15.69 11.61 6.24
CA ILE A 118 -14.75 12.29 7.13
C ILE A 118 -14.62 13.75 6.73
N SER A 119 -14.82 14.65 7.68
CA SER A 119 -14.60 16.08 7.47
C SER A 119 -13.12 16.37 7.34
N SER A 120 -12.76 17.32 6.49
CA SER A 120 -11.37 17.79 6.36
C SER A 120 -10.89 18.41 7.66
N ALA A 121 -9.61 18.21 7.98
CA ALA A 121 -8.94 18.86 9.10
C ALA A 121 -7.57 19.39 8.64
N THR A 122 -7.21 20.56 9.11
CA THR A 122 -5.86 21.10 8.90
C THR A 122 -4.82 20.15 9.51
N ALA A 123 -3.85 19.75 8.71
CA ALA A 123 -2.78 18.89 9.18
C ALA A 123 -1.88 19.63 10.19
N THR A 124 -1.58 18.99 11.31
CA THR A 124 -0.45 19.42 12.15
C THR A 124 0.86 19.26 11.37
N GLU A 125 1.92 19.93 11.80
CA GLU A 125 3.25 19.79 11.15
C GLU A 125 3.71 18.33 11.10
N ALA A 126 3.52 17.58 12.17
CA ALA A 126 3.84 16.16 12.25
C ALA A 126 3.03 15.34 11.23
N THR A 127 1.71 15.57 11.15
CA THR A 127 0.82 14.87 10.20
C THR A 127 1.14 15.27 8.76
N HIS A 128 1.39 16.54 8.49
CA HIS A 128 1.81 17.02 7.19
C HIS A 128 3.10 16.31 6.73
N SER A 129 4.12 16.27 7.58
CA SER A 129 5.38 15.58 7.29
C SER A 129 5.20 14.08 7.07
N ALA A 130 4.30 13.43 7.82
CA ALA A 130 3.97 12.02 7.68
C ALA A 130 3.31 11.73 6.32
N LEU A 131 2.29 12.50 5.93
CA LEU A 131 1.60 12.35 4.65
C LEU A 131 2.54 12.61 3.47
N ARG A 132 3.38 13.66 3.53
CA ARG A 132 4.37 13.91 2.49
C ARG A 132 5.43 12.81 2.38
N ARG A 133 5.79 12.16 3.48
CA ARG A 133 6.64 10.97 3.46
C ARG A 133 5.95 9.81 2.76
N ASN A 134 4.70 9.53 3.11
CA ASN A 134 3.91 8.47 2.48
C ASN A 134 3.77 8.69 0.97
N GLU A 135 3.47 9.91 0.53
CA GLU A 135 3.38 10.26 -0.89
C GLU A 135 4.70 10.03 -1.64
N ARG A 136 5.84 10.38 -1.03
CA ARG A 136 7.16 10.08 -1.63
C ARG A 136 7.39 8.58 -1.76
N ILE A 137 7.04 7.79 -0.73
CA ILE A 137 7.17 6.32 -0.79
C ILE A 137 6.24 5.76 -1.86
N PHE A 138 5.01 6.28 -1.99
CA PHE A 138 4.09 5.90 -3.08
C PHE A 138 4.70 6.16 -4.46
N ILE A 139 5.29 7.34 -4.69
CA ILE A 139 5.97 7.66 -5.95
C ILE A 139 7.11 6.68 -6.23
N ASP A 140 7.85 6.28 -5.21
CA ASP A 140 8.96 5.32 -5.32
C ASP A 140 8.50 3.89 -5.68
N THR A 141 7.22 3.55 -5.52
CA THR A 141 6.66 2.28 -6.04
C THR A 141 6.59 2.25 -7.56
N GLY A 142 6.57 3.42 -8.20
CA GLY A 142 6.32 3.62 -9.62
C GLY A 142 4.83 3.55 -9.98
N ALA A 143 3.93 3.50 -8.98
CA ALA A 143 2.50 3.54 -9.21
C ALA A 143 2.01 4.95 -9.52
N THR A 144 0.93 5.02 -10.29
CA THR A 144 0.23 6.26 -10.66
C THR A 144 -1.25 6.21 -10.28
N THR A 145 -1.72 5.07 -9.77
CA THR A 145 -3.12 4.80 -9.43
C THR A 145 -3.21 4.12 -8.06
N LEU A 146 -4.41 4.18 -7.46
CA LEU A 146 -4.73 3.55 -6.18
C LEU A 146 -5.89 2.54 -6.35
N PRO A 147 -5.95 1.50 -5.50
CA PRO A 147 -4.97 1.13 -4.47
C PRO A 147 -3.67 0.60 -5.09
N GLU A 148 -2.55 0.78 -4.38
CA GLU A 148 -1.26 0.17 -4.68
C GLU A 148 -0.83 -0.66 -3.48
N LEU A 149 -0.60 -1.93 -3.68
CA LEU A 149 -0.16 -2.84 -2.63
C LEU A 149 1.32 -3.16 -2.81
N VAL A 150 2.06 -3.15 -1.71
CA VAL A 150 3.44 -3.65 -1.68
C VAL A 150 3.54 -4.75 -0.63
N TYR A 151 4.11 -5.88 -1.02
CA TYR A 151 4.23 -7.06 -0.18
C TYR A 151 5.57 -7.75 -0.35
N ARG A 152 5.93 -8.61 0.62
CA ARG A 152 7.15 -9.39 0.58
C ARG A 152 6.80 -10.88 0.62
N LEU A 153 7.34 -11.63 -0.32
CA LEU A 153 7.24 -13.09 -0.35
C LEU A 153 8.13 -13.74 0.73
N PRO A 154 7.86 -14.99 1.15
CA PRO A 154 8.69 -15.72 2.12
C PRO A 154 10.17 -15.78 1.74
N GLY A 155 10.50 -15.80 0.45
CA GLY A 155 11.86 -15.74 -0.07
C GLY A 155 12.53 -14.35 -0.02
N GLY A 156 11.88 -13.34 0.58
CA GLY A 156 12.40 -11.98 0.73
C GLY A 156 12.15 -11.06 -0.47
N GLN A 157 11.66 -11.58 -1.59
CA GLN A 157 11.39 -10.77 -2.78
C GLN A 157 10.23 -9.79 -2.53
N VAL A 158 10.47 -8.51 -2.76
CA VAL A 158 9.47 -7.44 -2.67
C VAL A 158 8.78 -7.27 -4.01
N LYS A 159 7.46 -7.27 -3.99
CA LYS A 159 6.59 -7.09 -5.15
C LYS A 159 5.52 -6.03 -4.88
N SER A 160 4.91 -5.53 -5.93
CA SER A 160 3.74 -4.67 -5.86
C SER A 160 2.62 -5.19 -6.76
N PHE A 161 1.38 -4.77 -6.43
CA PHE A 161 0.20 -5.07 -7.22
C PHE A 161 -0.69 -3.82 -7.25
N ARG A 162 -1.25 -3.51 -8.42
CA ARG A 162 -2.10 -2.34 -8.65
C ARG A 162 -3.56 -2.74 -8.79
N GLY A 163 -4.42 -2.02 -8.08
CA GLY A 163 -5.85 -2.26 -8.09
C GLY A 163 -6.33 -3.11 -6.92
N GLU A 164 -7.63 -3.39 -6.90
CA GLU A 164 -8.22 -4.27 -5.89
C GLU A 164 -7.87 -5.74 -6.16
N LEU A 165 -7.52 -6.46 -5.09
CA LEU A 165 -7.28 -7.90 -5.15
C LEU A 165 -8.59 -8.68 -5.28
N SER A 166 -8.58 -9.79 -6.00
CA SER A 166 -9.63 -10.79 -5.90
C SER A 166 -9.46 -11.65 -4.63
N THR A 167 -10.51 -12.36 -4.24
CA THR A 167 -10.44 -13.33 -3.13
C THR A 167 -9.40 -14.42 -3.39
N GLU A 168 -9.25 -14.85 -4.64
CA GLU A 168 -8.24 -15.83 -5.05
C GLU A 168 -6.82 -15.28 -4.88
N GLN A 169 -6.57 -14.05 -5.35
CA GLN A 169 -5.28 -13.37 -5.21
C GLN A 169 -4.90 -13.16 -3.74
N LEU A 170 -5.86 -12.79 -2.88
CA LEU A 170 -5.64 -12.74 -1.43
C LEU A 170 -5.25 -14.11 -0.86
N GLY A 171 -5.89 -15.19 -1.32
CA GLY A 171 -5.54 -16.55 -0.95
C GLY A 171 -4.11 -16.92 -1.35
N LEU A 172 -3.67 -16.53 -2.56
CA LEU A 172 -2.30 -16.72 -3.04
C LEU A 172 -1.30 -15.99 -2.15
N LEU A 173 -1.55 -14.72 -1.81
CA LEU A 173 -0.68 -13.94 -0.93
C LEU A 173 -0.52 -14.59 0.44
N ILE A 174 -1.61 -15.03 1.06
CA ILE A 174 -1.60 -15.68 2.37
C ILE A 174 -0.82 -16.98 2.32
N SER A 175 -0.90 -17.71 1.22
CA SER A 175 -0.16 -18.96 0.97
C SER A 175 1.31 -18.71 0.59
N GLY A 176 1.77 -17.45 0.53
CA GLY A 176 3.14 -17.08 0.24
C GLY A 176 3.48 -17.08 -1.26
N HIS A 177 2.49 -17.01 -2.13
CA HIS A 177 2.68 -16.94 -3.58
C HIS A 177 2.66 -15.49 -4.06
N GLY A 178 3.41 -15.21 -5.12
CA GLY A 178 3.38 -13.92 -5.80
C GLY A 178 2.10 -13.76 -6.64
N LEU A 179 1.69 -12.50 -6.83
CA LEU A 179 0.63 -12.16 -7.77
C LEU A 179 1.25 -11.85 -9.13
N ASP A 180 0.63 -12.36 -10.18
CA ASP A 180 0.92 -11.95 -11.54
C ASP A 180 0.20 -10.62 -11.78
N SER A 181 0.96 -9.62 -12.24
CA SER A 181 0.50 -8.26 -12.56
C SER A 181 -0.05 -8.18 -13.98
#